data_f0f92f34a53d9e6f97787d9ef61829a9
#
_entry.id   f0f92f34a53d9e6f97787d9ef61829a9
#
_cell.length_a   1.000
_cell.length_b   1.000
_cell.length_c   1.000
_cell.angle_alpha   90.00
_cell.angle_beta   90.00
_cell.angle_gamma   90.00
#
_symmetry.space_group_name_H-M   'P 1'
#
loop_
_entity.id
_entity.type
_entity.pdbx_description
1 polymer ?
#
loop_
_entity_poly.entity_id
_entity_poly.type
_entity_poly.pdbx_seq_one_letter_code
_entity_poly.pdbx_strand_id
1 'polypeptide(L)'
;MRIASCELAGRTGHEAGRQLLAELYRAETGEDLPEIRVTERGKPCFVDSLWHFSISHTPKHAFCALSRNNVGLDAEEADRRINLKLAEKILSPMEKRQFDAAENREKALLTFWVLKEAAAKLSGEGLRGYPNQTNFSLEDPRVTELDGCILAVMEE
;
A
#
# COMPACT_ATOMS: atom_id res chain seq x y z
N MET A 1 -6.09 6.72 12.32
CA MET A 1 -5.70 6.61 10.87
C MET A 1 -6.83 7.10 9.98
N ARG A 2 -6.52 7.80 8.91
CA ARG A 2 -7.43 8.21 7.82
C ARG A 2 -6.95 7.63 6.52
N ILE A 3 -7.87 7.21 5.68
CA ILE A 3 -7.59 6.69 4.33
C ILE A 3 -8.50 7.44 3.36
N ALA A 4 -7.93 7.85 2.22
CA ALA A 4 -8.68 8.47 1.14
C ALA A 4 -8.18 7.95 -0.21
N SER A 5 -9.06 8.06 -1.21
CA SER A 5 -8.79 7.73 -2.60
C SER A 5 -9.30 8.80 -3.54
N CYS A 6 -8.75 8.86 -4.74
CA CYS A 6 -9.28 9.67 -5.83
C CYS A 6 -8.91 9.05 -7.19
N GLU A 7 -9.71 9.35 -8.21
CA GLU A 7 -9.33 9.06 -9.59
C GLU A 7 -8.16 9.95 -10.03
N LEU A 8 -7.30 9.44 -10.91
CA LEU A 8 -6.17 10.22 -11.44
C LEU A 8 -6.65 11.42 -12.28
N ALA A 9 -7.72 11.27 -13.03
CA ALA A 9 -8.35 12.34 -13.81
C ALA A 9 -7.34 13.17 -14.66
N GLY A 10 -6.45 12.46 -15.36
CA GLY A 10 -5.41 13.09 -16.22
C GLY A 10 -4.12 13.48 -15.50
N ARG A 11 -4.06 13.38 -14.17
CA ARG A 11 -2.84 13.57 -13.38
C ARG A 11 -1.99 12.30 -13.37
N THR A 12 -0.70 12.44 -13.07
CA THR A 12 0.13 11.29 -12.69
C THR A 12 -0.30 10.75 -11.32
N GLY A 13 0.01 9.48 -11.04
CA GLY A 13 -0.24 8.89 -9.71
C GLY A 13 0.48 9.65 -8.58
N HIS A 14 1.68 10.17 -8.89
CA HIS A 14 2.43 10.99 -7.94
C HIS A 14 1.73 12.32 -7.62
N GLU A 15 1.27 13.05 -8.65
CA GLU A 15 0.54 14.32 -8.48
C GLU A 15 -0.77 14.10 -7.70
N ALA A 16 -1.58 13.11 -8.10
CA ALA A 16 -2.84 12.80 -7.45
C ALA A 16 -2.62 12.38 -5.99
N GLY A 17 -1.64 11.52 -5.71
CA GLY A 17 -1.32 11.09 -4.35
C GLY A 17 -0.82 12.21 -3.46
N ARG A 18 -0.03 13.16 -3.98
CA ARG A 18 0.43 14.33 -3.24
C ARG A 18 -0.69 15.33 -2.95
N GLN A 19 -1.58 15.55 -3.90
CA GLN A 19 -2.76 16.39 -3.68
C GLN A 19 -3.66 15.77 -2.62
N LEU A 20 -3.94 14.48 -2.71
CA LEU A 20 -4.74 13.75 -1.75
C LEU A 20 -4.17 13.81 -0.33
N LEU A 21 -2.84 13.68 -0.19
CA LEU A 21 -2.14 13.86 1.08
C LEU A 21 -2.33 15.27 1.64
N ALA A 22 -2.22 16.30 0.79
CA ALA A 22 -2.40 17.69 1.22
C ALA A 22 -3.82 17.96 1.72
N GLU A 23 -4.82 17.44 1.02
CA GLU A 23 -6.23 17.53 1.42
C GLU A 23 -6.50 16.83 2.75
N LEU A 24 -6.00 15.59 2.94
CA LEU A 24 -6.12 14.87 4.20
C LEU A 24 -5.43 15.58 5.36
N TYR A 25 -4.21 16.02 5.15
CA TYR A 25 -3.44 16.70 6.20
C TYR A 25 -4.13 18.00 6.64
N ARG A 26 -4.58 18.81 5.69
CA ARG A 26 -5.32 20.04 6.00
C ARG A 26 -6.65 19.76 6.71
N ALA A 27 -7.37 18.72 6.32
CA ALA A 27 -8.61 18.32 6.98
C ALA A 27 -8.42 17.91 8.44
N GLU A 28 -7.28 17.26 8.76
CA GLU A 28 -6.98 16.78 10.12
C GLU A 28 -6.31 17.84 10.99
N THR A 29 -5.54 18.75 10.43
CA THR A 29 -4.70 19.71 11.20
C THR A 29 -5.12 21.16 11.04
N GLY A 30 -5.79 21.51 9.95
CA GLY A 30 -6.03 22.90 9.55
C GLY A 30 -4.81 23.59 8.93
N GLU A 31 -3.70 22.87 8.76
CA GLU A 31 -2.40 23.40 8.31
C GLU A 31 -2.04 22.91 6.91
N ASP A 32 -1.08 23.57 6.29
CA ASP A 32 -0.46 23.11 5.05
C ASP A 32 0.54 21.97 5.33
N LEU A 33 0.87 21.19 4.30
CA LEU A 33 1.81 20.08 4.42
C LEU A 33 3.17 20.56 4.96
N PRO A 34 3.75 19.83 5.93
CA PRO A 34 5.13 19.99 6.32
C PRO A 34 6.08 19.66 5.16
N GLU A 35 7.34 20.06 5.30
CA GLU A 35 8.40 19.60 4.39
C GLU A 35 8.42 18.07 4.35
N ILE A 36 8.55 17.51 3.14
CA ILE A 36 8.69 16.08 2.93
C ILE A 36 10.13 15.78 2.52
N ARG A 37 10.74 14.86 3.25
CA ARG A 37 12.06 14.31 2.95
C ARG A 37 11.93 12.84 2.57
N VAL A 38 12.83 12.38 1.71
CA VAL A 38 12.96 10.95 1.39
C VAL A 38 14.09 10.37 2.21
N THR A 39 13.82 9.27 2.92
CA THR A 39 14.84 8.56 3.70
C THR A 39 15.90 7.93 2.77
N GLU A 40 17.04 7.53 3.30
CA GLU A 40 18.09 6.82 2.54
C GLU A 40 17.56 5.55 1.83
N ARG A 41 16.53 4.94 2.39
CA ARG A 41 15.86 3.74 1.83
C ARG A 41 14.71 4.06 0.88
N GLY A 42 14.45 5.35 0.59
CA GLY A 42 13.45 5.78 -0.37
C GLY A 42 12.04 6.01 0.18
N LYS A 43 11.81 5.86 1.49
CA LYS A 43 10.50 6.15 2.10
C LYS A 43 10.32 7.67 2.26
N PRO A 44 9.26 8.29 1.72
CA PRO A 44 8.95 9.67 2.00
C PRO A 44 8.38 9.82 3.42
N CYS A 45 8.80 10.86 4.13
CA CYS A 45 8.33 11.18 5.48
C CYS A 45 8.25 12.69 5.68
N PHE A 46 7.41 13.13 6.59
CA PHE A 46 7.39 14.52 7.03
C PHE A 46 8.62 14.84 7.91
N VAL A 47 9.07 16.07 7.81
CA VAL A 47 10.10 16.63 8.69
C VAL A 47 9.40 17.27 9.89
N ASP A 48 9.90 16.99 11.10
CA ASP A 48 9.43 17.58 12.37
C ASP A 48 7.92 17.49 12.59
N SER A 49 7.29 16.37 12.20
CA SER A 49 5.86 16.12 12.35
C SER A 49 5.61 14.81 13.12
N LEU A 50 4.53 14.81 13.90
CA LEU A 50 4.00 13.62 14.56
C LEU A 50 3.09 12.78 13.63
N TRP A 51 2.90 13.23 12.39
CA TRP A 51 2.10 12.53 11.40
C TRP A 51 2.98 11.70 10.47
N HIS A 52 2.45 10.55 10.08
CA HIS A 52 3.02 9.64 9.11
C HIS A 52 2.05 9.43 7.97
N PHE A 53 2.56 9.12 6.79
CA PHE A 53 1.73 8.85 5.63
C PHE A 53 2.30 7.75 4.75
N SER A 54 1.45 7.16 3.96
CA SER A 54 1.82 6.25 2.89
C SER A 54 0.92 6.49 1.68
N ILE A 55 1.50 6.47 0.48
CA ILE A 55 0.80 6.69 -0.78
C ILE A 55 1.01 5.48 -1.68
N SER A 56 -0.04 5.06 -2.35
CA SER A 56 0.01 4.12 -3.46
C SER A 56 -0.85 4.63 -4.61
N HIS A 57 -0.57 4.19 -5.83
CA HIS A 57 -1.40 4.50 -6.98
C HIS A 57 -1.44 3.33 -7.96
N THR A 58 -2.56 3.20 -8.62
CA THR A 58 -2.80 2.31 -9.74
C THR A 58 -2.83 3.13 -11.04
N PRO A 59 -3.03 2.54 -12.21
CA PRO A 59 -3.24 3.29 -13.45
C PRO A 59 -4.45 4.24 -13.44
N LYS A 60 -5.43 4.02 -12.53
CA LYS A 60 -6.69 4.79 -12.50
C LYS A 60 -6.87 5.62 -11.23
N HIS A 61 -6.31 5.17 -10.09
CA HIS A 61 -6.58 5.74 -8.77
C HIS A 61 -5.30 6.04 -7.99
N ALA A 62 -5.38 7.00 -7.08
CA ALA A 62 -4.41 7.22 -6.03
C ALA A 62 -5.05 7.00 -4.66
N PHE A 63 -4.26 6.49 -3.72
CA PHE A 63 -4.64 6.20 -2.34
C PHE A 63 -3.64 6.82 -1.39
N CYS A 64 -4.13 7.32 -0.27
CA CYS A 64 -3.29 7.88 0.77
C CYS A 64 -3.81 7.45 2.14
N ALA A 65 -2.89 7.01 3.00
CA ALA A 65 -3.13 6.82 4.43
C ALA A 65 -2.36 7.88 5.23
N LEU A 66 -3.01 8.47 6.22
CA LEU A 66 -2.44 9.46 7.16
C LEU A 66 -2.72 8.99 8.59
N SER A 67 -1.68 8.94 9.43
CA SER A 67 -1.79 8.47 10.82
C SER A 67 -0.81 9.18 11.75
N ARG A 68 -1.06 9.07 13.06
CA ARG A 68 -0.11 9.42 14.12
C ARG A 68 0.92 8.32 14.36
N ASN A 69 0.63 7.11 13.92
CA ASN A 69 1.52 5.97 13.95
C ASN A 69 2.18 5.76 12.59
N ASN A 70 3.29 5.05 12.55
CA ASN A 70 3.92 4.67 11.29
C ASN A 70 2.93 3.84 10.46
N VAL A 71 2.87 4.11 9.14
CA VAL A 71 1.87 3.52 8.25
C VAL A 71 2.47 3.10 6.92
N GLY A 72 1.97 1.98 6.40
CA GLY A 72 2.25 1.49 5.05
C GLY A 72 0.96 1.11 4.34
N LEU A 73 0.82 1.54 3.10
CA LEU A 73 -0.35 1.30 2.26
C LEU A 73 0.08 0.88 0.86
N ASP A 74 -0.57 -0.16 0.34
CA ASP A 74 -0.46 -0.52 -1.07
C ASP A 74 -1.81 -0.86 -1.68
N ALA A 75 -1.95 -0.62 -2.99
CA ALA A 75 -3.17 -0.83 -3.75
C ALA A 75 -2.88 -1.30 -5.16
N GLU A 76 -3.70 -2.23 -5.63
CA GLU A 76 -3.67 -2.76 -6.99
C GLU A 76 -5.08 -2.87 -7.57
N GLU A 77 -5.25 -2.63 -8.87
CA GLU A 77 -6.52 -2.90 -9.55
C GLU A 77 -6.91 -4.37 -9.36
N ALA A 78 -8.14 -4.64 -8.93
CA ALA A 78 -8.60 -6.01 -8.67
C ALA A 78 -8.62 -6.91 -9.93
N ASP A 79 -8.72 -6.29 -11.11
CA ASP A 79 -8.68 -6.95 -12.41
C ASP A 79 -7.29 -6.98 -13.07
N ARG A 80 -6.25 -6.52 -12.33
CA ARG A 80 -4.87 -6.53 -12.83
C ARG A 80 -4.42 -7.95 -13.14
N ARG A 81 -3.92 -8.15 -14.35
CA ARG A 81 -3.23 -9.40 -14.71
C ARG A 81 -1.86 -9.44 -14.04
N ILE A 82 -1.63 -10.49 -13.26
CA ILE A 82 -0.36 -10.73 -12.58
C ILE A 82 0.25 -12.05 -13.04
N ASN A 83 1.55 -12.08 -13.24
CA ASN A 83 2.24 -13.31 -13.60
C ASN A 83 2.28 -14.27 -12.40
N LEU A 84 1.52 -15.38 -12.49
CA LEU A 84 1.42 -16.36 -11.41
C LEU A 84 2.75 -17.02 -11.02
N LYS A 85 3.77 -16.98 -11.90
CA LYS A 85 5.13 -17.45 -11.57
C LYS A 85 5.80 -16.63 -10.46
N LEU A 86 5.33 -15.41 -10.20
CA LEU A 86 5.81 -14.61 -9.07
C LEU A 86 5.53 -15.29 -7.73
N ALA A 87 4.49 -16.12 -7.62
CA ALA A 87 4.17 -16.87 -6.41
C ALA A 87 5.37 -17.65 -5.86
N GLU A 88 6.15 -18.28 -6.73
CA GLU A 88 7.35 -19.05 -6.33
C GLU A 88 8.45 -18.18 -5.69
N LYS A 89 8.47 -16.88 -5.99
CA LYS A 89 9.50 -15.95 -5.52
C LYS A 89 9.08 -15.20 -4.26
N ILE A 90 7.79 -14.89 -4.14
CA ILE A 90 7.31 -13.98 -3.11
C ILE A 90 6.54 -14.64 -1.98
N LEU A 91 5.93 -15.82 -2.22
CA LEU A 91 5.11 -16.48 -1.22
C LEU A 91 5.94 -17.38 -0.30
N SER A 92 5.62 -17.34 1.01
CA SER A 92 6.09 -18.33 1.96
C SER A 92 5.43 -19.68 1.69
N PRO A 93 5.95 -20.79 2.24
CA PRO A 93 5.32 -22.11 2.09
C PRO A 93 3.86 -22.14 2.60
N MET A 94 3.53 -21.35 3.64
CA MET A 94 2.18 -21.27 4.17
C MET A 94 1.24 -20.49 3.25
N GLU A 95 1.69 -19.36 2.72
CA GLU A 95 0.96 -18.57 1.73
C GLU A 95 0.77 -19.32 0.41
N LYS A 96 1.78 -20.07 -0.01
CA LYS A 96 1.72 -20.89 -1.22
C LYS A 96 0.61 -21.95 -1.13
N ARG A 97 0.42 -22.58 0.02
CA ARG A 97 -0.68 -23.53 0.22
C ARG A 97 -2.06 -22.84 0.05
N GLN A 98 -2.24 -21.64 0.59
CA GLN A 98 -3.47 -20.88 0.42
C GLN A 98 -3.67 -20.47 -1.05
N PHE A 99 -2.63 -20.00 -1.71
CA PHE A 99 -2.65 -19.66 -3.13
C PHE A 99 -3.02 -20.85 -4.02
N ASP A 100 -2.44 -22.02 -3.77
CA ASP A 100 -2.71 -23.23 -4.55
C ASP A 100 -4.15 -23.74 -4.36
N ALA A 101 -4.75 -23.51 -3.20
CA ALA A 101 -6.13 -23.85 -2.87
C ALA A 101 -7.17 -22.80 -3.33
N ALA A 102 -6.74 -21.61 -3.73
CA ALA A 102 -7.64 -20.53 -4.08
C ALA A 102 -8.35 -20.78 -5.42
N GLU A 103 -9.65 -20.48 -5.48
CA GLU A 103 -10.43 -20.52 -6.72
C GLU A 103 -9.94 -19.48 -7.73
N ASN A 104 -9.65 -18.27 -7.27
CA ASN A 104 -9.09 -17.20 -8.07
C ASN A 104 -7.64 -16.92 -7.67
N ARG A 105 -6.71 -17.56 -8.35
CA ARG A 105 -5.27 -17.44 -8.06
C ARG A 105 -4.69 -16.07 -8.36
N GLU A 106 -5.20 -15.37 -9.37
CA GLU A 106 -4.76 -14.00 -9.68
C GLU A 106 -5.12 -13.07 -8.52
N LYS A 107 -6.36 -13.12 -8.04
CA LYS A 107 -6.80 -12.34 -6.88
C LYS A 107 -6.04 -12.72 -5.61
N ALA A 108 -5.82 -14.00 -5.37
CA ALA A 108 -5.04 -14.48 -4.22
C ALA A 108 -3.60 -13.92 -4.25
N LEU A 109 -2.94 -13.96 -5.40
CA LEU A 109 -1.59 -13.44 -5.54
C LEU A 109 -1.54 -11.92 -5.37
N LEU A 110 -2.52 -11.18 -5.91
CA LEU A 110 -2.65 -9.73 -5.71
C LEU A 110 -2.86 -9.40 -4.23
N THR A 111 -3.67 -10.17 -3.50
CA THR A 111 -3.89 -9.99 -2.06
C THR A 111 -2.58 -10.13 -1.28
N PHE A 112 -1.80 -11.18 -1.53
CA PHE A 112 -0.47 -11.32 -0.91
C PHE A 112 0.50 -10.21 -1.34
N TRP A 113 0.43 -9.80 -2.60
CA TRP A 113 1.27 -8.74 -3.13
C TRP A 113 1.04 -7.42 -2.37
N VAL A 114 -0.20 -6.93 -2.27
CA VAL A 114 -0.49 -5.67 -1.56
C VAL A 114 -0.14 -5.74 -0.08
N LEU A 115 -0.31 -6.90 0.58
CA LEU A 115 0.10 -7.09 1.97
C LEU A 115 1.62 -6.95 2.14
N LYS A 116 2.40 -7.57 1.26
CA LYS A 116 3.88 -7.51 1.31
C LYS A 116 4.40 -6.12 0.97
N GLU A 117 3.82 -5.46 -0.03
CA GLU A 117 4.17 -4.08 -0.39
C GLU A 117 3.80 -3.09 0.73
N ALA A 118 2.63 -3.24 1.36
CA ALA A 118 2.24 -2.42 2.50
C ALA A 118 3.20 -2.61 3.68
N ALA A 119 3.59 -3.85 3.98
CA ALA A 119 4.59 -4.15 5.02
C ALA A 119 5.98 -3.54 4.69
N ALA A 120 6.40 -3.62 3.43
CA ALA A 120 7.64 -3.04 2.97
C ALA A 120 7.64 -1.50 3.06
N LYS A 121 6.50 -0.86 2.75
CA LYS A 121 6.31 0.59 2.92
C LYS A 121 6.25 1.00 4.39
N LEU A 122 5.66 0.16 5.25
CA LEU A 122 5.64 0.37 6.69
C LEU A 122 7.07 0.40 7.26
N SER A 123 7.85 -0.65 7.01
CA SER A 123 9.24 -0.76 7.48
C SER A 123 10.19 0.23 6.80
N GLY A 124 9.87 0.68 5.59
CA GLY A 124 10.74 1.50 4.75
C GLY A 124 11.92 0.73 4.16
N GLU A 125 11.93 -0.59 4.22
CA GLU A 125 13.03 -1.44 3.73
C GLU A 125 12.85 -1.86 2.26
N GLY A 126 11.66 -1.64 1.70
CA GLY A 126 11.29 -2.13 0.37
C GLY A 126 11.18 -3.66 0.33
N LEU A 127 10.76 -4.21 -0.80
CA LEU A 127 10.70 -5.67 -1.03
C LEU A 127 12.08 -6.32 -1.23
N ARG A 128 13.18 -5.59 -1.04
CA ARG A 128 14.55 -6.12 -1.21
C ARG A 128 14.95 -7.12 -0.13
N GLY A 129 14.22 -7.16 0.98
CA GLY A 129 14.31 -8.24 1.97
C GLY A 129 13.56 -9.47 1.45
N TYR A 130 13.55 -10.53 2.17
CA TYR A 130 12.98 -11.82 1.82
C TYR A 130 11.44 -11.81 1.92
N PRO A 131 10.69 -11.43 0.85
CA PRO A 131 9.22 -11.34 0.91
C PRO A 131 8.58 -12.69 1.24
N ASN A 132 9.26 -13.80 0.96
CA ASN A 132 8.84 -15.16 1.27
C ASN A 132 9.02 -15.57 2.74
N GLN A 133 9.53 -14.68 3.61
CA GLN A 133 9.66 -14.94 5.06
C GLN A 133 8.47 -14.42 5.88
N THR A 134 7.64 -13.57 5.30
CA THR A 134 6.40 -13.13 5.93
C THR A 134 5.29 -14.13 5.71
N ASN A 135 4.39 -14.28 6.69
CA ASN A 135 3.25 -15.17 6.60
C ASN A 135 1.96 -14.35 6.77
N PHE A 136 1.28 -14.12 5.66
CA PHE A 136 -0.04 -13.48 5.63
C PHE A 136 -1.15 -14.50 5.38
N SER A 137 -2.39 -14.07 5.55
CA SER A 137 -3.58 -14.83 5.22
C SER A 137 -4.36 -14.14 4.10
N LEU A 138 -5.07 -14.91 3.27
CA LEU A 138 -6.02 -14.34 2.29
C LEU A 138 -7.22 -13.65 2.97
N GLU A 139 -7.50 -14.02 4.24
CA GLU A 139 -8.54 -13.41 5.08
C GLU A 139 -7.98 -12.34 6.02
N ASP A 140 -6.82 -11.78 5.70
CA ASP A 140 -6.18 -10.74 6.52
C ASP A 140 -7.09 -9.51 6.64
N PRO A 141 -7.49 -9.09 7.86
CA PRO A 141 -8.44 -7.99 8.05
C PRO A 141 -7.90 -6.62 7.62
N ARG A 142 -6.61 -6.52 7.33
CA ARG A 142 -5.98 -5.30 6.81
C ARG A 142 -6.18 -5.12 5.30
N VAL A 143 -6.77 -6.10 4.63
CA VAL A 143 -7.11 -6.04 3.21
C VAL A 143 -8.56 -5.63 3.04
N THR A 144 -8.80 -4.67 2.18
CA THR A 144 -10.14 -4.21 1.80
C THR A 144 -10.22 -4.00 0.30
N GLU A 145 -11.44 -3.95 -0.23
CA GLU A 145 -11.69 -3.52 -1.60
C GLU A 145 -12.28 -2.12 -1.59
N LEU A 146 -11.70 -1.21 -2.37
CA LEU A 146 -12.12 0.17 -2.51
C LEU A 146 -11.90 0.64 -3.96
N ASP A 147 -12.90 1.25 -4.57
CA ASP A 147 -12.84 1.80 -5.94
C ASP A 147 -12.34 0.79 -6.99
N GLY A 148 -12.73 -0.49 -6.86
CA GLY A 148 -12.31 -1.56 -7.77
C GLY A 148 -10.85 -2.02 -7.58
N CYS A 149 -10.21 -1.59 -6.50
CA CYS A 149 -8.85 -1.97 -6.14
C CYS A 149 -8.82 -2.86 -4.89
N ILE A 150 -7.83 -3.73 -4.81
CA ILE A 150 -7.45 -4.44 -3.59
C ILE A 150 -6.44 -3.56 -2.85
N LEU A 151 -6.72 -3.26 -1.59
CA LEU A 151 -5.96 -2.35 -0.76
C LEU A 151 -5.51 -3.03 0.52
N ALA A 152 -4.24 -2.90 0.89
CA ALA A 152 -3.74 -3.29 2.21
C ALA A 152 -3.19 -2.07 2.95
N VAL A 153 -3.54 -1.95 4.24
CA VAL A 153 -3.04 -0.88 5.10
C VAL A 153 -2.54 -1.46 6.42
N MET A 154 -1.33 -1.09 6.79
CA MET A 154 -0.66 -1.50 8.02
C MET A 154 -0.25 -0.28 8.84
N GLU A 155 -0.37 -0.39 10.16
CA GLU A 155 -0.06 0.67 11.12
C GLU A 155 0.66 0.07 12.32
N GLU A 156 1.69 0.76 12.84
CA GLU A 156 2.44 0.43 14.07
C GLU A 156 2.40 1.56 15.09
#